data_e9d8ef30598626a86a9477d3f994d9b7
#
_entry.id   e9d8ef30598626a86a9477d3f994d9b7
#
_cell.length_a   1.000
_cell.length_b   1.000
_cell.length_c   1.000
_cell.angle_alpha   90.00
_cell.angle_beta   90.00
_cell.angle_gamma   90.00
#
_symmetry.space_group_name_H-M   'P 1'
#
loop_
_entity.id
_entity.type
_entity.pdbx_description
1 polymer ?
#
loop_
_entity_poly.entity_id
_entity_poly.type
_entity_poly.pdbx_seq_one_letter_code
_entity_poly.pdbx_strand_id
1 'polypeptide(L)'
;MKKILNPYPKYPGYNCYACSPNNEYGLRMEFFEDGDDIICEGKPINYMQGYHNMLHGGIQATLIDEIASWYVQIKFKTAGVTSSMNVKYIKPVSMLNDKITLKASLKKKRRNLIDMEVELRNANDELCAKGEVTYFTFSQEVARRDFSYPDYIEFSQKK
;
A
#
# COMPACT_ATOMS: atom_id res chain seq x y z
N MET A 1 12.56 -9.79 5.88
CA MET A 1 11.84 -9.01 4.84
C MET A 1 12.37 -9.31 3.45
N LYS A 2 11.50 -9.52 2.46
CA LYS A 2 11.83 -9.75 1.06
C LYS A 2 11.25 -8.61 0.22
N LYS A 3 12.07 -7.92 -0.59
CA LYS A 3 11.57 -6.83 -1.44
C LYS A 3 10.62 -7.38 -2.51
N ILE A 4 9.51 -6.70 -2.71
CA ILE A 4 8.53 -6.95 -3.76
C ILE A 4 8.86 -6.01 -4.91
N LEU A 5 8.99 -6.57 -6.12
CA LEU A 5 9.20 -5.77 -7.32
C LEU A 5 7.87 -5.22 -7.81
N ASN A 6 7.89 -4.02 -8.38
CA ASN A 6 6.74 -3.47 -9.09
C ASN A 6 6.86 -3.78 -10.59
N PRO A 7 6.08 -4.72 -11.14
CA PRO A 7 6.18 -5.08 -12.55
C PRO A 7 5.37 -4.18 -13.49
N TYR A 8 4.54 -3.29 -12.95
CA TYR A 8 3.59 -2.48 -13.73
C TYR A 8 4.22 -1.39 -14.62
N PRO A 9 5.41 -0.81 -14.32
CA PRO A 9 6.02 0.21 -15.18
C PRO A 9 6.27 -0.21 -16.63
N LYS A 10 6.28 -1.51 -16.93
CA LYS A 10 6.39 -2.04 -18.30
C LYS A 10 5.14 -1.83 -19.14
N TYR A 11 3.97 -1.60 -18.52
CA TYR A 11 2.72 -1.40 -19.24
C TYR A 11 2.59 0.06 -19.68
N PRO A 12 2.26 0.30 -20.99
CA PRO A 12 2.08 1.65 -21.49
C PRO A 12 1.01 2.44 -20.71
N GLY A 13 1.33 3.66 -20.33
CA GLY A 13 0.40 4.54 -19.61
C GLY A 13 0.27 4.28 -18.11
N TYR A 14 0.97 3.27 -17.56
CA TYR A 14 0.97 3.06 -16.12
C TYR A 14 1.58 4.25 -15.38
N ASN A 15 0.82 4.85 -14.49
CA ASN A 15 1.25 6.00 -13.71
C ASN A 15 0.54 6.10 -12.35
N CYS A 16 0.48 4.98 -11.61
CA CYS A 16 -0.13 4.95 -10.28
C CYS A 16 0.41 6.08 -9.41
N TYR A 17 -0.49 6.83 -8.79
CA TYR A 17 -0.13 7.92 -7.89
C TYR A 17 0.68 7.44 -6.68
N ALA A 18 0.34 6.28 -6.12
CA ALA A 18 0.97 5.83 -4.89
C ALA A 18 2.25 5.01 -5.13
N CYS A 19 2.30 4.14 -6.15
CA CYS A 19 3.39 3.18 -6.28
C CYS A 19 4.18 3.23 -7.60
N SER A 20 3.82 4.11 -8.57
CA SER A 20 4.63 4.24 -9.78
C SER A 20 5.96 4.94 -9.47
N PRO A 21 7.11 4.31 -9.77
CA PRO A 21 8.42 4.96 -9.58
C PRO A 21 8.62 6.14 -10.53
N ASN A 22 7.84 6.20 -11.62
CA ASN A 22 7.96 7.21 -12.67
C ASN A 22 6.98 8.39 -12.50
N ASN A 23 6.08 8.33 -11.53
CA ASN A 23 5.16 9.44 -11.28
C ASN A 23 5.88 10.55 -10.49
N GLU A 24 6.08 11.70 -11.14
CA GLU A 24 6.77 12.84 -10.53
C GLU A 24 6.06 13.41 -9.32
N TYR A 25 4.73 13.29 -9.26
CA TYR A 25 3.89 13.78 -8.17
C TYR A 25 3.49 12.68 -7.19
N GLY A 26 3.92 11.43 -7.45
CA GLY A 26 3.49 10.25 -6.70
C GLY A 26 4.25 10.02 -5.40
N LEU A 27 3.72 9.09 -4.62
CA LEU A 27 4.30 8.71 -3.33
C LEU A 27 5.47 7.73 -3.47
N ARG A 28 5.57 7.04 -4.59
CA ARG A 28 6.66 6.10 -4.97
C ARG A 28 6.91 5.03 -3.90
N MET A 29 5.82 4.47 -3.39
CA MET A 29 5.89 3.46 -2.34
C MET A 29 6.60 2.19 -2.82
N GLU A 30 7.43 1.64 -1.96
CA GLU A 30 8.08 0.34 -2.14
C GLU A 30 7.62 -0.62 -1.05
N PHE A 31 7.45 -1.90 -1.41
CA PHE A 31 6.84 -2.88 -0.54
C PHE A 31 7.76 -4.07 -0.27
N PHE A 32 7.59 -4.65 0.90
CA PHE A 32 8.33 -5.81 1.37
C PHE A 32 7.38 -6.84 1.96
N GLU A 33 7.65 -8.10 1.71
CA GLU A 33 6.97 -9.21 2.34
C GLU A 33 7.72 -9.62 3.60
N ASP A 34 7.00 -9.70 4.73
CA ASP A 34 7.54 -10.12 6.02
C ASP A 34 6.60 -11.12 6.69
N GLY A 35 6.87 -12.42 6.51
CA GLY A 35 5.96 -13.47 6.92
C GLY A 35 4.59 -13.35 6.25
N ASP A 36 3.54 -13.19 7.04
CA ASP A 36 2.17 -13.04 6.56
C ASP A 36 1.79 -11.59 6.24
N ASP A 37 2.63 -10.64 6.61
CA ASP A 37 2.39 -9.21 6.48
C ASP A 37 3.05 -8.60 5.23
N ILE A 38 2.55 -7.44 4.82
CA ILE A 38 3.22 -6.56 3.85
C ILE A 38 3.64 -5.30 4.59
N ILE A 39 4.88 -4.89 4.35
CA ILE A 39 5.52 -3.73 4.96
C ILE A 39 5.85 -2.70 3.88
N CYS A 40 5.66 -1.43 4.21
CA CYS A 40 6.19 -0.31 3.44
C CYS A 40 6.95 0.61 4.38
N GLU A 41 8.17 0.93 4.04
CA GLU A 41 8.96 1.95 4.73
C GLU A 41 9.14 3.13 3.79
N GLY A 42 8.97 4.32 4.28
CA GLY A 42 9.09 5.53 3.49
C GLY A 42 9.50 6.74 4.31
N LYS A 43 9.82 7.80 3.59
CA LYS A 43 10.10 9.12 4.15
C LYS A 43 9.05 10.10 3.65
N PRO A 44 8.39 10.87 4.53
CA PRO A 44 7.50 11.93 4.09
C PRO A 44 8.23 12.96 3.22
N ILE A 45 7.65 13.33 2.09
CA ILE A 45 8.18 14.31 1.15
C ILE A 45 7.44 15.62 1.32
N ASN A 46 8.10 16.75 1.11
CA ASN A 46 7.58 18.09 1.42
C ASN A 46 6.16 18.38 0.88
N TYR A 47 5.83 17.94 -0.32
CA TYR A 47 4.50 18.15 -0.91
C TYR A 47 3.39 17.24 -0.33
N MET A 48 3.72 16.35 0.62
CA MET A 48 2.75 15.49 1.31
C MET A 48 2.16 16.14 2.58
N GLN A 49 2.55 17.37 2.89
CA GLN A 49 2.06 18.00 4.12
C GLN A 49 0.66 18.59 3.97
N GLY A 50 -0.07 18.60 5.11
CA GLY A 50 -1.29 19.36 5.30
C GLY A 50 -0.99 20.66 6.04
N TYR A 51 -1.25 20.70 7.36
CA TYR A 51 -0.71 21.80 8.18
C TYR A 51 0.81 21.76 8.20
N HIS A 52 1.42 22.89 8.51
CA HIS A 52 2.88 23.02 8.55
C HIS A 52 3.52 21.91 9.38
N ASN A 53 4.48 21.20 8.78
CA ASN A 53 5.20 20.04 9.37
C ASN A 53 4.32 18.83 9.75
N MET A 54 3.11 18.71 9.22
CA MET A 54 2.24 17.55 9.47
C MET A 54 1.90 16.83 8.17
N LEU A 55 2.05 15.52 8.17
CA LEU A 55 1.64 14.67 7.05
C LEU A 55 0.12 14.76 6.85
N HIS A 56 -0.31 15.08 5.63
CA HIS A 56 -1.71 15.27 5.30
C HIS A 56 -2.53 14.00 5.55
N GLY A 57 -3.70 14.12 6.20
CA GLY A 57 -4.56 12.97 6.51
C GLY A 57 -5.02 12.20 5.28
N GLY A 58 -5.31 12.88 4.18
CA GLY A 58 -5.64 12.23 2.91
C GLY A 58 -4.46 11.45 2.32
N ILE A 59 -3.22 11.93 2.49
CA ILE A 59 -2.02 11.18 2.09
C ILE A 59 -1.86 9.95 2.97
N GLN A 60 -2.07 10.04 4.28
CA GLN A 60 -2.05 8.87 5.17
C GLN A 60 -3.09 7.83 4.74
N ALA A 61 -4.31 8.25 4.36
CA ALA A 61 -5.34 7.36 3.83
C ALA A 61 -4.90 6.70 2.50
N THR A 62 -4.26 7.44 1.60
CA THR A 62 -3.72 6.90 0.35
C THR A 62 -2.64 5.86 0.60
N LEU A 63 -1.72 6.10 1.54
CA LEU A 63 -0.69 5.15 1.93
C LEU A 63 -1.30 3.86 2.49
N ILE A 64 -2.34 3.98 3.32
CA ILE A 64 -3.07 2.85 3.91
C ILE A 64 -3.80 2.04 2.84
N ASP A 65 -4.47 2.70 1.90
CA ASP A 65 -5.17 2.04 0.80
C ASP A 65 -4.21 1.28 -0.12
N GLU A 66 -3.10 1.92 -0.49
CA GLU A 66 -2.15 1.32 -1.42
C GLU A 66 -1.48 0.07 -0.86
N ILE A 67 -1.03 0.08 0.40
CA ILE A 67 -0.42 -1.12 0.98
C ILE A 67 -1.43 -2.26 1.10
N ALA A 68 -2.71 -1.97 1.32
CA ALA A 68 -3.79 -2.98 1.33
C ALA A 68 -4.00 -3.56 -0.08
N SER A 69 -3.93 -2.74 -1.14
CA SER A 69 -3.92 -3.21 -2.53
C SER A 69 -2.78 -4.20 -2.78
N TRP A 70 -1.57 -3.85 -2.37
CA TRP A 70 -0.40 -4.72 -2.52
C TRP A 70 -0.50 -5.98 -1.67
N TYR A 71 -1.14 -5.91 -0.50
CA TYR A 71 -1.45 -7.11 0.30
C TYR A 71 -2.27 -8.10 -0.51
N VAL A 72 -3.35 -7.64 -1.15
CA VAL A 72 -4.20 -8.50 -2.01
C VAL A 72 -3.40 -9.08 -3.18
N GLN A 73 -2.62 -8.25 -3.87
CA GLN A 73 -1.85 -8.69 -5.02
C GLN A 73 -0.84 -9.79 -4.69
N ILE A 74 -0.20 -9.70 -3.54
CA ILE A 74 0.86 -10.64 -3.13
C ILE A 74 0.28 -11.87 -2.42
N LYS A 75 -0.61 -11.67 -1.45
CA LYS A 75 -1.11 -12.77 -0.61
C LYS A 75 -2.24 -13.57 -1.26
N PHE A 76 -3.05 -12.92 -2.08
CA PHE A 76 -4.16 -13.56 -2.79
C PHE A 76 -3.90 -13.78 -4.29
N LYS A 77 -2.78 -13.28 -4.81
CA LYS A 77 -2.31 -13.46 -6.20
C LYS A 77 -3.37 -13.06 -7.22
N THR A 78 -4.04 -11.95 -6.98
CA THR A 78 -5.08 -11.39 -7.85
C THR A 78 -5.16 -9.88 -7.69
N ALA A 79 -6.00 -9.22 -8.49
CA ALA A 79 -6.36 -7.82 -8.33
C ALA A 79 -7.61 -7.67 -7.46
N GLY A 80 -7.73 -6.52 -6.84
CA GLY A 80 -8.92 -6.10 -6.12
C GLY A 80 -9.09 -4.60 -6.16
N VAL A 81 -10.28 -4.15 -5.78
CA VAL A 81 -10.61 -2.74 -5.63
C VAL A 81 -11.07 -2.46 -4.21
N THR A 82 -10.79 -1.25 -3.73
CA THR A 82 -11.23 -0.79 -2.42
C THR A 82 -12.75 -0.80 -2.35
N SER A 83 -13.32 -1.58 -1.44
CA SER A 83 -14.75 -1.62 -1.18
C SER A 83 -15.15 -0.66 -0.07
N SER A 84 -14.37 -0.65 1.01
CA SER A 84 -14.55 0.30 2.11
C SER A 84 -13.25 0.52 2.86
N MET A 85 -13.13 1.68 3.46
CA MET A 85 -11.99 2.03 4.31
C MET A 85 -12.43 2.91 5.46
N ASN A 86 -11.98 2.59 6.66
CA ASN A 86 -12.14 3.42 7.85
C ASN A 86 -10.76 3.70 8.43
N VAL A 87 -10.40 4.97 8.57
CA VAL A 87 -9.10 5.39 9.11
C VAL A 87 -9.30 6.14 10.41
N LYS A 88 -8.64 5.69 11.47
CA LYS A 88 -8.50 6.40 12.73
C LYS A 88 -7.15 7.09 12.79
N TYR A 89 -7.16 8.40 12.96
CA TYR A 89 -5.97 9.21 13.17
C TYR A 89 -5.74 9.38 14.67
N ILE A 90 -4.64 8.85 15.17
CA ILE A 90 -4.36 8.72 16.62
C ILE A 90 -3.37 9.78 17.06
N LYS A 91 -2.29 9.97 16.28
CA LYS A 91 -1.26 10.97 16.52
C LYS A 91 -0.86 11.64 15.22
N PRO A 92 -0.53 12.94 15.22
CA PRO A 92 0.06 13.60 14.06
C PRO A 92 1.35 12.91 13.64
N VAL A 93 1.56 12.81 12.32
CA VAL A 93 2.85 12.36 11.74
C VAL A 93 3.65 13.59 11.39
N SER A 94 4.82 13.76 12.02
CA SER A 94 5.70 14.89 11.73
C SER A 94 6.39 14.71 10.39
N MET A 95 6.44 15.78 9.59
CA MET A 95 7.21 15.85 8.34
C MET A 95 8.72 15.98 8.60
N LEU A 96 9.11 16.30 9.84
CA LEU A 96 10.52 16.41 10.25
C LEU A 96 11.14 15.05 10.56
N ASN A 97 10.32 14.02 10.74
CA ASN A 97 10.79 12.66 10.95
C ASN A 97 11.22 12.04 9.63
N ASP A 98 12.34 11.32 9.68
CA ASP A 98 12.94 10.73 8.49
C ASP A 98 12.30 9.40 8.06
N LYS A 99 11.37 8.86 8.85
CA LYS A 99 10.80 7.53 8.57
C LYS A 99 9.34 7.42 9.01
N ILE A 100 8.56 6.79 8.14
CA ILE A 100 7.27 6.19 8.47
C ILE A 100 7.29 4.71 8.09
N THR A 101 6.55 3.90 8.81
CA THR A 101 6.40 2.48 8.51
C THR A 101 4.91 2.14 8.45
N LEU A 102 4.50 1.46 7.38
CA LEU A 102 3.17 0.88 7.28
C LEU A 102 3.28 -0.63 7.33
N LYS A 103 2.30 -1.25 7.98
CA LYS A 103 2.15 -2.70 8.03
C LYS A 103 0.70 -3.07 7.74
N ALA A 104 0.50 -3.91 6.73
CA ALA A 104 -0.80 -4.49 6.40
C ALA A 104 -0.84 -5.97 6.80
N SER A 105 -1.90 -6.35 7.51
CA SER A 105 -2.13 -7.70 8.01
C SER A 105 -3.55 -8.15 7.68
N LEU A 106 -3.74 -9.45 7.46
CA LEU A 106 -5.07 -10.02 7.23
C LEU A 106 -5.88 -10.01 8.54
N LYS A 107 -7.10 -9.48 8.48
CA LYS A 107 -8.07 -9.58 9.57
C LYS A 107 -9.07 -10.72 9.33
N LYS A 108 -9.64 -10.75 8.12
CA LYS A 108 -10.64 -11.78 7.77
C LYS A 108 -10.78 -11.91 6.25
N LYS A 109 -11.04 -13.13 5.78
CA LYS A 109 -11.46 -13.41 4.41
C LYS A 109 -12.92 -13.87 4.40
N ARG A 110 -13.74 -13.24 3.54
CA ARG A 110 -15.16 -13.56 3.35
C ARG A 110 -15.48 -13.66 1.87
N ARG A 111 -15.37 -14.84 1.27
CA ARG A 111 -15.51 -15.04 -0.19
C ARG A 111 -14.56 -14.12 -0.97
N ASN A 112 -15.10 -13.13 -1.69
CA ASN A 112 -14.34 -12.15 -2.49
C ASN A 112 -13.97 -10.89 -1.70
N LEU A 113 -14.33 -10.80 -0.42
CA LEU A 113 -14.00 -9.68 0.45
C LEU A 113 -12.84 -10.04 1.36
N ILE A 114 -11.82 -9.20 1.32
CA ILE A 114 -10.62 -9.32 2.15
C ILE A 114 -10.59 -8.13 3.09
N ASP A 115 -10.78 -8.41 4.37
CA ASP A 115 -10.68 -7.42 5.43
C ASP A 115 -9.24 -7.41 5.97
N MET A 116 -8.62 -6.25 5.95
CA MET A 116 -7.24 -6.03 6.39
C MET A 116 -7.19 -4.94 7.45
N GLU A 117 -6.20 -5.05 8.31
CA GLU A 117 -5.80 -3.99 9.22
C GLU A 117 -4.47 -3.42 8.75
N VAL A 118 -4.39 -2.09 8.72
CA VAL A 118 -3.16 -1.37 8.37
C VAL A 118 -2.79 -0.43 9.50
N GLU A 119 -1.56 -0.53 9.96
CA GLU A 119 -0.96 0.41 10.92
C GLU A 119 0.01 1.35 10.20
N LEU A 120 -0.02 2.63 10.55
CA LEU A 120 0.98 3.62 10.19
C LEU A 120 1.69 4.08 11.47
N ARG A 121 3.00 3.93 11.49
CA ARG A 121 3.86 4.28 12.62
C ARG A 121 4.90 5.33 12.21
N ASN A 122 5.28 6.17 13.15
CA ASN A 122 6.36 7.15 12.97
C ASN A 122 7.75 6.55 13.25
N ALA A 123 8.79 7.36 13.16
CA ALA A 123 10.18 6.93 13.37
C ALA A 123 10.46 6.41 14.78
N ASN A 124 9.64 6.75 15.78
CA ASN A 124 9.73 6.28 17.16
C ASN A 124 8.89 5.00 17.41
N ASP A 125 8.40 4.37 16.35
CA ASP A 125 7.50 3.21 16.40
C ASP A 125 6.17 3.48 17.12
N GLU A 126 5.75 4.74 17.20
CA GLU A 126 4.45 5.10 17.75
C GLU A 126 3.36 4.96 16.71
N LEU A 127 2.23 4.35 17.09
CA LEU A 127 1.05 4.21 16.23
C LEU A 127 0.41 5.60 16.00
N CYS A 128 0.42 6.04 14.74
CA CYS A 128 -0.10 7.35 14.34
C CYS A 128 -1.46 7.26 13.66
N ALA A 129 -1.68 6.23 12.84
CA ALA A 129 -2.97 5.97 12.23
C ALA A 129 -3.21 4.47 12.09
N LYS A 130 -4.48 4.09 12.06
CA LYS A 130 -4.93 2.71 11.88
C LYS A 130 -6.07 2.67 10.88
N GLY A 131 -5.92 1.85 9.83
CA GLY A 131 -6.93 1.61 8.81
C GLY A 131 -7.56 0.24 8.94
N GLU A 132 -8.88 0.17 8.81
CA GLU A 132 -9.60 -1.05 8.49
C GLU A 132 -10.03 -0.96 7.04
N VAL A 133 -9.51 -1.84 6.19
CA VAL A 133 -9.67 -1.76 4.74
C VAL A 133 -10.28 -3.05 4.23
N THR A 134 -11.35 -2.96 3.47
CA THR A 134 -11.97 -4.09 2.78
C THR A 134 -11.78 -3.96 1.28
N TYR A 135 -11.19 -4.98 0.67
CA TYR A 135 -11.04 -5.10 -0.78
C TYR A 135 -12.02 -6.15 -1.32
N PHE A 136 -12.64 -5.81 -2.46
CA PHE A 136 -13.33 -6.79 -3.29
C PHE A 136 -12.32 -7.34 -4.31
N THR A 137 -12.14 -8.66 -4.31
CA THR A 137 -11.16 -9.35 -5.17
C THR A 137 -11.84 -10.00 -6.37
N PHE A 138 -11.13 -10.04 -7.49
CA PHE A 138 -11.57 -10.64 -8.74
C PHE A 138 -10.95 -12.03 -8.93
N SER A 139 -11.51 -12.80 -9.89
CA SER A 139 -10.83 -14.00 -10.37
C SER A 139 -9.51 -13.62 -11.06
N GLN A 140 -8.56 -14.54 -11.14
CA GLN A 140 -7.31 -14.28 -11.87
C GLN A 140 -7.51 -13.95 -13.34
N GLU A 141 -8.55 -14.51 -13.98
CA GLU A 141 -8.91 -14.20 -15.36
C GLU A 141 -9.30 -12.73 -15.51
N VAL A 142 -10.20 -12.23 -14.66
CA VAL A 142 -10.63 -10.83 -14.65
C VAL A 142 -9.47 -9.92 -14.26
N ALA A 143 -8.67 -10.30 -13.27
CA ALA A 143 -7.51 -9.52 -12.85
C ALA A 143 -6.50 -9.31 -13.99
N ARG A 144 -6.24 -10.34 -14.78
CA ARG A 144 -5.34 -10.24 -15.95
C ARG A 144 -5.95 -9.41 -17.08
N ARG A 145 -7.21 -9.65 -17.40
CA ARG A 145 -7.89 -8.99 -18.51
C ARG A 145 -8.12 -7.50 -18.27
N ASP A 146 -8.62 -7.14 -17.08
CA ASP A 146 -9.14 -5.80 -16.79
C ASP A 146 -8.17 -4.93 -15.96
N PHE A 147 -7.25 -5.55 -15.22
CA PHE A 147 -6.33 -4.85 -14.31
C PHE A 147 -4.85 -5.05 -14.66
N SER A 148 -4.56 -5.70 -15.78
CA SER A 148 -3.18 -6.01 -16.20
C SER A 148 -2.37 -6.74 -15.12
N TYR A 149 -3.02 -7.58 -14.29
CA TYR A 149 -2.34 -8.33 -13.26
C TYR A 149 -1.29 -9.27 -13.90
N PRO A 150 -0.01 -9.13 -13.55
CA PRO A 150 1.09 -9.85 -14.21
C PRO A 150 1.19 -11.30 -13.73
N ASP A 151 2.13 -12.03 -14.29
CA ASP A 151 2.50 -13.30 -13.71
C ASP A 151 3.14 -13.09 -12.32
N TYR A 152 2.71 -13.88 -11.34
CA TYR A 152 3.11 -13.69 -9.93
C TYR A 152 4.63 -13.70 -9.73
N ILE A 153 5.37 -14.44 -10.56
CA ILE A 153 6.83 -14.50 -10.49
C ILE A 153 7.50 -13.13 -10.71
N GLU A 154 6.83 -12.23 -11.41
CA GLU A 154 7.35 -10.89 -11.71
C GLU A 154 7.43 -9.97 -10.50
N PHE A 155 6.69 -10.28 -9.41
CA PHE A 155 6.82 -9.59 -8.13
C PHE A 155 8.08 -10.01 -7.34
N SER A 156 8.82 -11.01 -7.81
CA SER A 156 10.00 -11.52 -7.13
C SER A 156 11.26 -11.31 -7.96
N GLN A 157 12.38 -11.05 -7.28
CA GLN A 157 13.68 -11.09 -7.95
C GLN A 157 13.94 -12.50 -8.46
N LYS A 158 14.30 -12.62 -9.75
CA LYS A 158 14.86 -13.88 -10.27
C LYS A 158 16.11 -14.20 -9.44
N LYS A 159 16.12 -15.39 -8.85
CA LYS A 159 17.33 -15.93 -8.23
C LYS A 159 18.38 -16.13 -9.29
#